data_5aaa09cd853ab143dbf29aecd47615fe
#
_entry.id   5aaa09cd853ab143dbf29aecd47615fe
#
_cell.length_a   1.000
_cell.length_b   1.000
_cell.length_c   1.000
_cell.angle_alpha   90.00
_cell.angle_beta   90.00
_cell.angle_gamma   90.00
#
_symmetry.space_group_name_H-M   'P 1'
#
loop_
_entity.id
_entity.type
_entity.pdbx_description
1 polymer ?
#
loop_
_entity_poly.entity_id
_entity_poly.type
_entity_poly.pdbx_seq_one_letter_code
_entity_poly.pdbx_strand_id
1 'polypeptide(L)'
;CIDIFHADPSHQRKVLSDASNLPMASHIKLSDETLDLLISPVNDRDGNYIAAMATWSVITEKVKADAESDRLQQMVENMPINVMMADPETLTLNYLNKASRDTLKAIEHVLPIRAEDVLGACIDVFHKNPSHQRRVLSDPYNLPMSSHIQLGDETLDLLISPVNDKDGNYIAAMATWSVITAKVKADAETSQLRQMIEEMPINVMMAEPGNLELTYMNKQARATLRTLEHLLPARVDDLLGQSIDIFHKDPSHQRRLLSDPNNLPHGAKIQLGDQT
;
A
#
# COMPACT_ATOMS: atom_id res chain seq x y z
N CYS A 1 -42.45 -39.41 11.14
CA CYS A 1 -41.13 -40.01 11.39
C CYS A 1 -40.04 -39.01 11.06
N ILE A 2 -38.92 -39.04 11.81
CA ILE A 2 -37.77 -38.13 11.59
C ILE A 2 -37.13 -38.29 10.19
N ASP A 3 -37.39 -39.43 9.55
CA ASP A 3 -36.89 -39.79 8.22
C ASP A 3 -37.20 -38.74 7.13
N ILE A 4 -38.26 -37.95 7.29
CA ILE A 4 -38.67 -36.94 6.28
C ILE A 4 -37.67 -35.79 6.17
N PHE A 5 -36.79 -35.61 7.16
CA PHE A 5 -35.77 -34.54 7.18
C PHE A 5 -34.40 -35.00 6.68
N HIS A 6 -34.25 -36.29 6.29
CA HIS A 6 -32.96 -36.85 5.92
C HIS A 6 -32.98 -37.51 4.54
N ALA A 7 -31.92 -37.25 3.75
CA ALA A 7 -31.73 -37.89 2.46
C ALA A 7 -31.42 -39.40 2.57
N ASP A 8 -30.76 -39.82 3.68
CA ASP A 8 -30.51 -41.20 4.03
C ASP A 8 -31.04 -41.50 5.44
N PRO A 9 -32.31 -41.85 5.60
CA PRO A 9 -32.89 -42.18 6.90
C PRO A 9 -32.28 -43.38 7.58
N SER A 10 -31.70 -44.31 6.82
CA SER A 10 -31.12 -45.56 7.38
C SER A 10 -29.89 -45.27 8.23
N HIS A 11 -29.05 -44.32 7.81
CA HIS A 11 -27.91 -43.85 8.58
C HIS A 11 -28.36 -43.22 9.91
N GLN A 12 -29.34 -42.32 9.86
CA GLN A 12 -29.85 -41.63 11.05
C GLN A 12 -30.48 -42.62 12.05
N ARG A 13 -31.24 -43.59 11.57
CA ARG A 13 -31.82 -44.66 12.41
C ARG A 13 -30.70 -45.44 13.13
N LYS A 14 -29.63 -45.80 12.41
CA LYS A 14 -28.53 -46.54 12.98
C LYS A 14 -27.80 -45.68 14.08
N VAL A 15 -27.55 -44.39 13.82
CA VAL A 15 -26.94 -43.51 14.80
C VAL A 15 -27.78 -43.34 16.04
N LEU A 16 -29.09 -43.05 15.88
CA LEU A 16 -30.01 -42.78 16.99
C LEU A 16 -30.47 -44.05 17.74
N SER A 17 -30.24 -45.26 17.23
CA SER A 17 -30.57 -46.51 17.93
C SER A 17 -29.53 -46.91 18.98
N ASP A 18 -28.38 -46.29 18.98
CA ASP A 18 -27.30 -46.60 19.91
C ASP A 18 -26.92 -45.34 20.71
N ALA A 19 -27.21 -45.37 22.02
CA ALA A 19 -26.92 -44.29 22.96
C ALA A 19 -25.44 -43.92 23.01
N SER A 20 -24.52 -44.85 22.68
CA SER A 20 -23.10 -44.60 22.67
C SER A 20 -22.68 -43.57 21.59
N ASN A 21 -23.50 -43.33 20.59
CA ASN A 21 -23.29 -42.30 19.58
C ASN A 21 -23.70 -40.88 20.05
N LEU A 22 -24.30 -40.77 21.21
CA LEU A 22 -24.87 -39.52 21.76
C LEU A 22 -24.11 -39.09 23.01
N PRO A 23 -23.98 -37.77 23.29
CA PRO A 23 -24.57 -36.68 22.54
C PRO A 23 -23.86 -36.42 21.22
N MET A 24 -24.61 -35.96 20.20
CA MET A 24 -24.07 -35.57 18.88
C MET A 24 -24.48 -34.14 18.55
N ALA A 25 -23.53 -33.34 18.17
CA ALA A 25 -23.76 -31.96 17.67
C ALA A 25 -23.43 -31.89 16.19
N SER A 26 -24.22 -31.15 15.42
CA SER A 26 -23.96 -30.91 14.00
C SER A 26 -24.69 -29.67 13.49
N HIS A 27 -24.12 -29.04 12.48
CA HIS A 27 -24.81 -28.01 11.70
C HIS A 27 -25.50 -28.67 10.49
N ILE A 28 -26.77 -28.40 10.30
CA ILE A 28 -27.53 -28.88 9.15
C ILE A 28 -28.07 -27.72 8.33
N LYS A 29 -28.04 -27.86 7.00
CA LYS A 29 -28.69 -26.92 6.08
C LYS A 29 -30.10 -27.41 5.75
N LEU A 30 -31.09 -26.53 5.94
CA LEU A 30 -32.45 -26.74 5.53
C LEU A 30 -32.86 -25.57 4.61
N SER A 31 -32.82 -25.79 3.29
CA SER A 31 -32.95 -24.73 2.30
C SER A 31 -31.87 -23.64 2.54
N ASP A 32 -32.26 -22.40 2.79
CA ASP A 32 -31.37 -21.27 3.00
C ASP A 32 -30.97 -21.05 4.48
N GLU A 33 -31.56 -21.89 5.38
CA GLU A 33 -31.30 -21.79 6.81
C GLU A 33 -30.22 -22.77 7.27
N THR A 34 -29.40 -22.34 8.21
CA THR A 34 -28.47 -23.20 8.91
C THR A 34 -28.94 -23.38 10.34
N LEU A 35 -29.04 -24.62 10.75
CA LEU A 35 -29.47 -25.00 12.09
C LEU A 35 -28.30 -25.60 12.85
N ASP A 36 -28.12 -25.18 14.09
CA ASP A 36 -27.28 -25.86 15.07
C ASP A 36 -28.14 -26.88 15.79
N LEU A 37 -27.76 -28.16 15.74
CA LEU A 37 -28.50 -29.28 16.23
C LEU A 37 -27.67 -30.02 17.27
N LEU A 38 -28.24 -30.23 18.46
CA LEU A 38 -27.71 -31.11 19.48
C LEU A 38 -28.70 -32.24 19.77
N ILE A 39 -28.25 -33.49 19.61
CA ILE A 39 -29.02 -34.68 19.93
C ILE A 39 -28.42 -35.32 21.18
N SER A 40 -29.22 -35.49 22.21
CA SER A 40 -28.81 -36.04 23.50
C SER A 40 -29.62 -37.29 23.83
N PRO A 41 -29.06 -38.28 24.54
CA PRO A 41 -29.80 -39.45 25.00
C PRO A 41 -30.73 -39.07 26.16
N VAL A 42 -31.89 -39.64 26.16
CA VAL A 42 -32.82 -39.59 27.31
C VAL A 42 -32.91 -40.99 27.89
N ASN A 43 -32.59 -41.11 29.16
CA ASN A 43 -32.63 -42.38 29.87
C ASN A 43 -33.74 -42.39 30.91
N ASP A 44 -34.27 -43.60 31.22
CA ASP A 44 -35.20 -43.80 32.33
C ASP A 44 -34.47 -43.75 33.68
N ARG A 45 -35.18 -43.99 34.77
CA ARG A 45 -34.61 -43.98 36.14
C ARG A 45 -33.63 -45.10 36.40
N ASP A 46 -33.69 -46.16 35.60
CA ASP A 46 -32.82 -47.33 35.70
C ASP A 46 -31.59 -47.22 34.79
N GLY A 47 -31.47 -46.07 34.04
CA GLY A 47 -30.37 -45.78 33.13
C GLY A 47 -30.54 -46.33 31.70
N ASN A 48 -31.68 -46.92 31.36
CA ASN A 48 -31.89 -47.45 30.04
C ASN A 48 -32.23 -46.30 29.03
N TYR A 49 -31.64 -46.35 27.85
CA TYR A 49 -31.93 -45.42 26.79
C TYR A 49 -33.33 -45.59 26.25
N ILE A 50 -34.17 -44.57 26.38
CA ILE A 50 -35.59 -44.60 25.99
C ILE A 50 -35.94 -43.66 24.83
N ALA A 51 -35.15 -42.59 24.61
CA ALA A 51 -35.40 -41.66 23.53
C ALA A 51 -34.14 -40.82 23.20
N ALA A 52 -34.09 -40.27 21.99
CA ALA A 52 -33.20 -39.17 21.62
C ALA A 52 -33.97 -37.85 21.70
N MET A 53 -33.40 -36.89 22.39
CA MET A 53 -33.90 -35.51 22.45
C MET A 53 -33.07 -34.65 21.50
N ALA A 54 -33.72 -33.96 20.55
CA ALA A 54 -33.06 -32.99 19.69
C ALA A 54 -33.40 -31.56 20.15
N THR A 55 -32.38 -30.77 20.40
CA THR A 55 -32.51 -29.33 20.55
C THR A 55 -31.83 -28.63 19.37
N TRP A 56 -32.43 -27.56 18.91
CA TRP A 56 -31.90 -26.86 17.73
C TRP A 56 -32.17 -25.37 17.81
N SER A 57 -31.34 -24.60 17.12
CA SER A 57 -31.50 -23.16 16.91
C SER A 57 -31.13 -22.79 15.50
N VAL A 58 -31.77 -21.73 14.95
CA VAL A 58 -31.37 -21.15 13.66
C VAL A 58 -30.16 -20.26 13.89
N ILE A 59 -29.07 -20.54 13.18
CA ILE A 59 -27.80 -19.80 13.29
C ILE A 59 -27.36 -19.16 11.97
N THR A 60 -28.27 -19.06 10.98
CA THR A 60 -27.99 -18.58 9.63
C THR A 60 -27.31 -17.21 9.64
N GLU A 61 -27.88 -16.24 10.36
CA GLU A 61 -27.33 -14.88 10.41
C GLU A 61 -25.97 -14.85 11.13
N LYS A 62 -25.77 -15.66 12.14
CA LYS A 62 -24.47 -15.78 12.80
C LYS A 62 -23.40 -16.33 11.84
N VAL A 63 -23.72 -17.42 11.14
CA VAL A 63 -22.80 -18.04 10.17
C VAL A 63 -22.46 -17.08 9.02
N LYS A 64 -23.45 -16.31 8.53
CA LYS A 64 -23.21 -15.29 7.51
C LYS A 64 -22.31 -14.15 8.03
N ALA A 65 -22.58 -13.68 9.25
CA ALA A 65 -21.76 -12.62 9.85
C ALA A 65 -20.32 -13.08 10.11
N ASP A 66 -20.13 -14.29 10.60
CA ASP A 66 -18.81 -14.89 10.82
C ASP A 66 -18.06 -15.04 9.47
N ALA A 67 -18.73 -15.54 8.43
CA ALA A 67 -18.14 -15.68 7.10
C ALA A 67 -17.76 -14.34 6.46
N GLU A 68 -18.56 -13.29 6.66
CA GLU A 68 -18.23 -11.94 6.15
C GLU A 68 -17.07 -11.33 6.94
N SER A 69 -17.02 -11.54 8.27
CA SER A 69 -15.89 -11.13 9.11
C SER A 69 -14.59 -11.80 8.66
N ASP A 70 -14.63 -13.13 8.45
CA ASP A 70 -13.47 -13.88 7.95
C ASP A 70 -13.02 -13.38 6.57
N ARG A 71 -13.98 -13.09 5.68
CA ARG A 71 -13.69 -12.55 4.37
C ARG A 71 -12.98 -11.21 4.43
N LEU A 72 -13.47 -10.27 5.25
CA LEU A 72 -12.86 -8.96 5.44
C LEU A 72 -11.46 -9.09 6.03
N GLN A 73 -11.27 -9.96 7.01
CA GLN A 73 -9.97 -10.23 7.60
C GLN A 73 -8.99 -10.78 6.56
N GLN A 74 -9.42 -11.74 5.72
CA GLN A 74 -8.60 -12.27 4.63
C GLN A 74 -8.26 -11.21 3.57
N MET A 75 -9.14 -10.25 3.31
CA MET A 75 -8.84 -9.15 2.40
C MET A 75 -7.70 -8.28 2.93
N VAL A 76 -7.73 -7.90 4.21
CA VAL A 76 -6.66 -7.09 4.83
C VAL A 76 -5.36 -7.90 4.91
N GLU A 77 -5.44 -9.18 5.30
CA GLU A 77 -4.29 -10.08 5.41
C GLU A 77 -3.54 -10.24 4.08
N ASN A 78 -4.26 -10.29 2.95
CA ASN A 78 -3.68 -10.48 1.63
C ASN A 78 -3.48 -9.18 0.82
N MET A 79 -3.70 -8.01 1.43
CA MET A 79 -3.39 -6.74 0.75
C MET A 79 -1.89 -6.65 0.42
N PRO A 80 -1.53 -6.14 -0.79
CA PRO A 80 -0.13 -5.99 -1.20
C PRO A 80 0.55 -4.74 -0.61
N ILE A 81 -0.06 -4.12 0.38
CA ILE A 81 0.48 -2.99 1.15
C ILE A 81 0.72 -3.45 2.58
N ASN A 82 1.76 -2.89 3.21
CA ASN A 82 2.04 -3.20 4.61
C ASN A 82 0.99 -2.52 5.50
N VAL A 83 0.33 -3.30 6.33
CA VAL A 83 -0.66 -2.84 7.31
C VAL A 83 -0.27 -3.35 8.67
N MET A 84 -0.25 -2.47 9.67
CA MET A 84 -0.10 -2.80 11.08
C MET A 84 -1.12 -2.00 11.90
N MET A 85 -1.50 -2.54 13.04
CA MET A 85 -2.39 -1.86 13.98
C MET A 85 -1.81 -1.91 15.38
N ALA A 86 -2.01 -0.82 16.11
CA ALA A 86 -1.64 -0.71 17.51
C ALA A 86 -2.86 -0.38 18.35
N ASP A 87 -2.92 -0.94 19.52
CA ASP A 87 -3.88 -0.57 20.56
C ASP A 87 -3.62 0.87 21.01
N PRO A 88 -4.65 1.74 21.07
CA PRO A 88 -4.45 3.16 21.33
C PRO A 88 -4.05 3.50 22.78
N GLU A 89 -4.31 2.62 23.74
CA GLU A 89 -3.99 2.83 25.16
C GLU A 89 -2.58 2.32 25.50
N THR A 90 -2.28 1.08 25.09
CA THR A 90 -1.02 0.42 25.40
C THR A 90 0.08 0.67 24.35
N LEU A 91 -0.32 1.09 23.14
CA LEU A 91 0.51 1.21 21.95
C LEU A 91 1.22 -0.09 21.57
N THR A 92 0.62 -1.21 21.92
CA THR A 92 1.08 -2.53 21.55
C THR A 92 0.60 -2.90 20.15
N LEU A 93 1.50 -3.36 19.30
CA LEU A 93 1.16 -3.84 17.96
C LEU A 93 0.38 -5.16 18.09
N ASN A 94 -0.90 -5.10 17.77
CA ASN A 94 -1.82 -6.24 17.91
C ASN A 94 -2.17 -6.90 16.57
N TYR A 95 -1.79 -6.29 15.44
CA TYR A 95 -2.00 -6.84 14.11
C TYR A 95 -0.88 -6.44 13.14
N LEU A 96 -0.47 -7.39 12.31
CA LEU A 96 0.40 -7.23 11.15
C LEU A 96 -0.15 -8.10 10.02
N ASN A 97 -0.39 -7.55 8.84
CA ASN A 97 -0.77 -8.37 7.68
C ASN A 97 0.45 -9.09 7.09
N LYS A 98 0.21 -10.01 6.15
CA LYS A 98 1.27 -10.78 5.51
C LYS A 98 2.36 -9.89 4.89
N ALA A 99 1.98 -8.85 4.15
CA ALA A 99 2.93 -7.93 3.53
C ALA A 99 3.84 -7.26 4.56
N SER A 100 3.28 -6.80 5.70
CA SER A 100 4.07 -6.22 6.80
C SER A 100 5.09 -7.20 7.37
N ARG A 101 4.69 -8.44 7.64
CA ARG A 101 5.61 -9.47 8.16
C ARG A 101 6.75 -9.78 7.17
N ASP A 102 6.42 -9.92 5.89
CA ASP A 102 7.40 -10.19 4.83
C ASP A 102 8.40 -9.02 4.69
N THR A 103 7.90 -7.77 4.71
CA THR A 103 8.74 -6.57 4.61
C THR A 103 9.61 -6.38 5.86
N LEU A 104 9.06 -6.54 7.07
CA LEU A 104 9.83 -6.46 8.32
C LEU A 104 10.99 -7.46 8.33
N LYS A 105 10.74 -8.68 7.83
CA LYS A 105 11.79 -9.70 7.70
C LYS A 105 12.88 -9.28 6.71
N ALA A 106 12.52 -8.62 5.61
CA ALA A 106 13.48 -8.14 4.62
C ALA A 106 14.38 -7.03 5.17
N ILE A 107 13.85 -6.18 6.06
CA ILE A 107 14.59 -5.06 6.68
C ILE A 107 15.03 -5.36 8.12
N GLU A 108 15.05 -6.63 8.55
CA GLU A 108 15.35 -7.02 9.94
C GLU A 108 16.71 -6.48 10.42
N HIS A 109 17.66 -6.33 9.52
CA HIS A 109 19.01 -5.81 9.84
C HIS A 109 19.02 -4.37 10.38
N VAL A 110 17.95 -3.58 10.19
CA VAL A 110 17.81 -2.21 10.73
C VAL A 110 16.80 -2.12 11.87
N LEU A 111 16.09 -3.21 12.19
CA LEU A 111 15.13 -3.22 13.28
C LEU A 111 15.83 -3.28 14.66
N PRO A 112 15.28 -2.64 15.70
CA PRO A 112 15.81 -2.74 17.05
C PRO A 112 15.49 -4.08 17.74
N ILE A 113 14.55 -4.86 17.19
CA ILE A 113 14.10 -6.18 17.65
C ILE A 113 13.94 -7.10 16.44
N ARG A 114 13.84 -8.42 16.67
CA ARG A 114 13.62 -9.39 15.58
C ARG A 114 12.26 -9.17 14.93
N ALA A 115 12.17 -9.43 13.63
CA ALA A 115 10.91 -9.25 12.88
C ALA A 115 9.75 -10.07 13.45
N GLU A 116 10.02 -11.26 14.01
CA GLU A 116 9.01 -12.12 14.64
C GLU A 116 8.51 -11.60 16.00
N ASP A 117 9.29 -10.74 16.67
CA ASP A 117 8.95 -10.17 17.98
C ASP A 117 8.20 -8.82 17.85
N VAL A 118 8.03 -8.32 16.61
CA VAL A 118 7.33 -7.05 16.37
C VAL A 118 5.84 -7.13 16.73
N LEU A 119 5.17 -8.25 16.42
CA LEU A 119 3.81 -8.47 16.88
C LEU A 119 3.80 -8.68 18.40
N GLY A 120 3.05 -7.86 19.11
CA GLY A 120 3.00 -7.84 20.57
C GLY A 120 3.99 -6.85 21.21
N ALA A 121 4.91 -6.26 20.45
CA ALA A 121 5.80 -5.22 20.95
C ALA A 121 5.06 -3.88 21.09
N CYS A 122 5.48 -3.07 22.07
CA CYS A 122 5.06 -1.66 22.11
C CYS A 122 5.83 -0.88 21.06
N ILE A 123 5.15 0.07 20.36
CA ILE A 123 5.79 0.91 19.34
C ILE A 123 6.95 1.75 19.87
N ASP A 124 7.04 1.94 21.18
CA ASP A 124 8.10 2.72 21.83
C ASP A 124 9.49 2.20 21.48
N VAL A 125 9.65 0.89 21.21
CA VAL A 125 10.94 0.29 20.87
C VAL A 125 11.53 0.84 19.57
N PHE A 126 10.70 1.39 18.69
CA PHE A 126 11.11 1.99 17.41
C PHE A 126 11.38 3.49 17.51
N HIS A 127 11.14 4.12 18.67
CA HIS A 127 11.17 5.58 18.81
C HIS A 127 12.19 6.05 19.86
N LYS A 128 13.07 6.98 19.47
CA LYS A 128 14.02 7.61 20.41
C LYS A 128 13.33 8.48 21.47
N ASN A 129 12.16 9.04 21.15
CA ASN A 129 11.34 9.85 22.06
C ASN A 129 9.88 9.35 22.02
N PRO A 130 9.55 8.29 22.75
CA PRO A 130 8.21 7.70 22.75
C PRO A 130 7.10 8.63 23.20
N SER A 131 7.41 9.61 24.06
CA SER A 131 6.40 10.53 24.62
C SER A 131 5.68 11.34 23.54
N HIS A 132 6.34 11.67 22.44
CA HIS A 132 5.72 12.37 21.32
C HIS A 132 4.68 11.47 20.62
N GLN A 133 5.06 10.25 20.27
CA GLN A 133 4.18 9.28 19.59
C GLN A 133 3.00 8.91 20.47
N ARG A 134 3.23 8.67 21.77
CA ARG A 134 2.15 8.41 22.74
C ARG A 134 1.10 9.52 22.73
N ARG A 135 1.53 10.78 22.80
CA ARG A 135 0.61 11.93 22.77
C ARG A 135 -0.14 12.07 21.45
N VAL A 136 0.52 11.80 20.31
CA VAL A 136 -0.11 11.89 18.99
C VAL A 136 -1.14 10.78 18.80
N LEU A 137 -0.78 9.54 19.11
CA LEU A 137 -1.61 8.37 18.84
C LEU A 137 -2.72 8.14 19.87
N SER A 138 -2.63 8.75 21.05
CA SER A 138 -3.72 8.70 22.05
C SER A 138 -4.92 9.56 21.71
N ASP A 139 -4.80 10.49 20.77
CA ASP A 139 -5.88 11.40 20.38
C ASP A 139 -6.19 11.24 18.89
N PRO A 140 -7.35 10.65 18.52
CA PRO A 140 -7.72 10.42 17.14
C PRO A 140 -7.85 11.70 16.30
N TYR A 141 -8.01 12.87 16.92
CA TYR A 141 -8.06 14.16 16.20
C TYR A 141 -6.70 14.58 15.61
N ASN A 142 -5.59 13.97 16.06
CA ASN A 142 -4.29 14.15 15.45
C ASN A 142 -4.11 13.30 14.18
N LEU A 143 -5.04 12.43 13.87
CA LEU A 143 -5.00 11.49 12.76
C LEU A 143 -6.04 11.88 11.69
N PRO A 144 -5.84 11.57 10.39
CA PRO A 144 -4.67 10.86 9.86
C PRO A 144 -3.41 11.74 9.80
N MET A 145 -2.23 11.10 9.94
CA MET A 145 -0.95 11.79 9.76
C MET A 145 -0.01 10.97 8.84
N SER A 146 0.74 11.68 8.01
CA SER A 146 1.80 11.09 7.18
C SER A 146 3.17 11.48 7.71
N SER A 147 4.12 10.56 7.63
CA SER A 147 5.50 10.81 8.09
C SER A 147 6.49 9.96 7.31
N HIS A 148 7.62 10.55 6.95
CA HIS A 148 8.81 9.80 6.53
C HIS A 148 9.71 9.59 7.74
N ILE A 149 10.07 8.35 8.03
CA ILE A 149 10.99 8.01 9.11
C ILE A 149 12.24 7.34 8.58
N GLN A 150 13.36 7.60 9.25
CA GLN A 150 14.64 6.95 8.98
C GLN A 150 14.86 5.84 10.01
N LEU A 151 15.02 4.61 9.54
CA LEU A 151 15.30 3.44 10.36
C LEU A 151 16.62 2.80 9.87
N GLY A 152 17.74 3.10 10.54
CA GLY A 152 19.05 2.75 10.01
C GLY A 152 19.32 3.45 8.67
N ASP A 153 19.63 2.68 7.65
CA ASP A 153 19.81 3.12 6.26
C ASP A 153 18.55 3.00 5.39
N GLU A 154 17.43 2.54 5.97
CA GLU A 154 16.14 2.48 5.30
C GLU A 154 15.28 3.72 5.60
N THR A 155 14.59 4.21 4.57
CA THR A 155 13.58 5.27 4.67
C THR A 155 12.20 4.65 4.49
N LEU A 156 11.33 4.91 5.45
CA LEU A 156 9.95 4.42 5.45
C LEU A 156 8.98 5.58 5.27
N ASP A 157 7.97 5.37 4.41
CA ASP A 157 6.81 6.24 4.29
C ASP A 157 5.66 5.62 5.06
N LEU A 158 5.05 6.37 5.99
CA LEU A 158 3.97 5.93 6.85
C LEU A 158 2.76 6.86 6.72
N LEU A 159 1.58 6.26 6.65
CA LEU A 159 0.30 6.92 6.86
C LEU A 159 -0.39 6.26 8.04
N ILE A 160 -0.64 7.02 9.10
CA ILE A 160 -1.32 6.54 10.30
C ILE A 160 -2.73 7.11 10.32
N SER A 161 -3.72 6.24 10.46
CA SER A 161 -5.14 6.58 10.44
C SER A 161 -5.86 6.01 11.67
N PRO A 162 -6.89 6.67 12.19
CA PRO A 162 -7.70 6.13 13.27
C PRO A 162 -8.63 5.04 12.75
N VAL A 163 -8.81 3.99 13.52
CA VAL A 163 -9.84 2.96 13.33
C VAL A 163 -10.87 3.13 14.44
N ASN A 164 -12.12 3.32 14.05
CA ASN A 164 -13.22 3.48 14.99
C ASN A 164 -14.16 2.27 14.90
N ASP A 165 -14.82 1.95 16.00
CA ASP A 165 -15.93 1.00 16.03
C ASP A 165 -17.21 1.60 15.40
N LYS A 166 -18.30 0.79 15.35
CA LYS A 166 -19.61 1.22 14.84
C LYS A 166 -20.24 2.37 15.63
N ASP A 167 -19.84 2.58 16.88
CA ASP A 167 -20.34 3.60 17.77
C ASP A 167 -19.47 4.87 17.72
N GLY A 168 -18.39 4.87 16.90
CA GLY A 168 -17.47 5.97 16.69
C GLY A 168 -16.32 6.02 17.70
N ASN A 169 -16.17 5.02 18.58
CA ASN A 169 -15.07 4.98 19.54
C ASN A 169 -13.76 4.60 18.85
N TYR A 170 -12.68 5.28 19.18
CA TYR A 170 -11.35 5.00 18.68
C TYR A 170 -10.81 3.70 19.29
N ILE A 171 -10.58 2.67 18.46
CA ILE A 171 -10.21 1.33 18.89
C ILE A 171 -8.83 0.87 18.42
N ALA A 172 -8.24 1.51 17.41
CA ALA A 172 -6.89 1.22 16.95
C ALA A 172 -6.28 2.37 16.16
N ALA A 173 -4.96 2.51 16.22
CA ALA A 173 -4.17 3.24 15.26
C ALA A 173 -3.72 2.27 14.15
N MET A 174 -4.14 2.50 12.92
CA MET A 174 -3.71 1.72 11.76
C MET A 174 -2.62 2.47 11.00
N ALA A 175 -1.48 1.83 10.79
CA ALA A 175 -0.42 2.34 9.92
C ALA A 175 -0.38 1.53 8.63
N THR A 176 -0.46 2.24 7.48
CA THR A 176 -0.03 1.73 6.19
C THR A 176 1.35 2.30 5.90
N TRP A 177 2.28 1.47 5.38
CA TRP A 177 3.66 1.89 5.25
C TRP A 177 4.39 1.18 4.12
N SER A 178 5.49 1.78 3.66
CA SER A 178 6.35 1.20 2.62
C SER A 178 7.81 1.62 2.81
N VAL A 179 8.74 0.79 2.33
CA VAL A 179 10.15 1.15 2.23
C VAL A 179 10.35 1.92 0.93
N ILE A 180 10.82 3.18 1.03
CA ILE A 180 11.00 4.10 -0.09
C ILE A 180 12.46 4.46 -0.35
N THR A 181 13.41 3.78 0.28
CA THR A 181 14.85 4.06 0.22
C THR A 181 15.36 4.15 -1.22
N ALA A 182 15.02 3.17 -2.06
CA ALA A 182 15.46 3.16 -3.45
C ALA A 182 14.89 4.36 -4.24
N LYS A 183 13.63 4.72 -4.00
CA LYS A 183 13.00 5.89 -4.61
C LYS A 183 13.68 7.19 -4.18
N VAL A 184 13.91 7.37 -2.87
CA VAL A 184 14.57 8.57 -2.34
C VAL A 184 15.99 8.71 -2.89
N LYS A 185 16.76 7.61 -2.97
CA LYS A 185 18.11 7.61 -3.57
C LYS A 185 18.06 8.00 -5.06
N ALA A 186 17.17 7.40 -5.84
CA ALA A 186 17.03 7.72 -7.28
C ALA A 186 16.61 9.18 -7.51
N ASP A 187 15.68 9.69 -6.69
CA ASP A 187 15.25 11.09 -6.76
C ASP A 187 16.41 12.05 -6.40
N ALA A 188 17.20 11.70 -5.38
CA ALA A 188 18.40 12.47 -5.00
C ALA A 188 19.47 12.48 -6.10
N GLU A 189 19.76 11.31 -6.69
CA GLU A 189 20.70 11.19 -7.83
C GLU A 189 20.23 12.01 -9.03
N THR A 190 18.94 11.92 -9.37
CA THR A 190 18.36 12.73 -10.46
C THR A 190 18.46 14.21 -10.18
N SER A 191 18.20 14.64 -8.95
CA SER A 191 18.31 16.03 -8.52
C SER A 191 19.76 16.52 -8.59
N GLN A 192 20.72 15.69 -8.17
CA GLN A 192 22.15 15.99 -8.24
C GLN A 192 22.61 16.15 -9.70
N LEU A 193 22.21 15.24 -10.59
CA LEU A 193 22.53 15.34 -12.02
C LEU A 193 21.95 16.61 -12.64
N ARG A 194 20.69 16.94 -12.34
CA ARG A 194 20.06 18.19 -12.80
C ARG A 194 20.82 19.42 -12.31
N GLN A 195 21.23 19.43 -11.03
CA GLN A 195 22.00 20.53 -10.48
C GLN A 195 23.38 20.65 -11.14
N MET A 196 24.06 19.53 -11.42
CA MET A 196 25.33 19.54 -12.14
C MET A 196 25.17 20.16 -13.54
N ILE A 197 24.13 19.80 -14.29
CA ILE A 197 23.86 20.38 -15.63
C ILE A 197 23.53 21.86 -15.50
N GLU A 198 22.73 22.27 -14.50
CA GLU A 198 22.36 23.67 -14.27
C GLU A 198 23.57 24.58 -14.01
N GLU A 199 24.56 24.08 -13.24
CA GLU A 199 25.76 24.86 -12.87
C GLU A 199 26.95 24.62 -13.83
N MET A 200 26.80 23.85 -14.92
CA MET A 200 27.86 23.69 -15.92
C MET A 200 28.27 25.03 -16.53
N PRO A 201 29.59 25.30 -16.70
CA PRO A 201 30.08 26.54 -17.30
C PRO A 201 30.00 26.54 -18.84
N ILE A 202 29.18 25.67 -19.41
CA ILE A 202 28.89 25.57 -20.84
C ILE A 202 27.40 25.75 -21.06
N ASN A 203 27.02 26.24 -22.25
CA ASN A 203 25.62 26.41 -22.61
C ASN A 203 25.01 25.05 -22.91
N VAL A 204 23.98 24.66 -22.14
CA VAL A 204 23.22 23.44 -22.36
C VAL A 204 21.76 23.79 -22.61
N MET A 205 21.21 23.25 -23.69
CA MET A 205 19.81 23.36 -24.06
C MET A 205 19.31 21.96 -24.44
N MET A 206 18.06 21.66 -24.10
CA MET A 206 17.42 20.40 -24.48
C MET A 206 16.12 20.71 -25.21
N ALA A 207 15.83 19.94 -26.26
CA ALA A 207 14.59 19.98 -26.98
C ALA A 207 14.00 18.57 -27.09
N GLU A 208 12.67 18.50 -27.09
CA GLU A 208 11.97 17.22 -27.24
C GLU A 208 12.08 16.71 -28.69
N PRO A 209 12.43 15.45 -28.94
CA PRO A 209 12.66 14.93 -30.30
C PRO A 209 11.44 14.99 -31.22
N GLY A 210 10.21 14.92 -30.69
CA GLY A 210 8.98 14.84 -31.48
C GLY A 210 8.59 16.17 -32.15
N ASN A 211 8.54 17.25 -31.37
CA ASN A 211 8.12 18.57 -31.78
C ASN A 211 9.24 19.61 -31.82
N LEU A 212 10.43 19.22 -31.30
CA LEU A 212 11.62 20.08 -31.17
C LEU A 212 11.40 21.31 -30.28
N GLU A 213 10.47 21.22 -29.33
CA GLU A 213 10.26 22.26 -28.34
C GLU A 213 11.39 22.26 -27.29
N LEU A 214 11.88 23.46 -26.96
CA LEU A 214 12.85 23.64 -25.89
C LEU A 214 12.23 23.34 -24.55
N THR A 215 12.71 22.29 -23.90
CA THR A 215 12.25 21.85 -22.59
C THR A 215 13.16 22.27 -21.45
N TYR A 216 14.41 22.62 -21.76
CA TYR A 216 15.39 23.00 -20.74
C TYR A 216 16.46 23.92 -21.31
N MET A 217 16.93 24.85 -20.48
CA MET A 217 18.15 25.66 -20.65
C MET A 217 18.82 25.80 -19.30
N ASN A 218 20.13 25.55 -19.22
CA ASN A 218 20.87 25.74 -17.99
C ASN A 218 21.17 27.24 -17.73
N LYS A 219 21.65 27.56 -16.55
CA LYS A 219 21.99 28.92 -16.10
C LYS A 219 22.94 29.62 -17.06
N GLN A 220 23.98 28.92 -17.55
CA GLN A 220 24.94 29.48 -18.48
C GLN A 220 24.32 29.80 -19.84
N ALA A 221 23.49 28.92 -20.38
CA ALA A 221 22.78 29.16 -21.65
C ALA A 221 21.89 30.38 -21.56
N ARG A 222 21.09 30.51 -20.49
CA ARG A 222 20.26 31.71 -20.25
C ARG A 222 21.10 32.98 -20.16
N ALA A 223 22.22 32.94 -19.41
CA ALA A 223 23.11 34.10 -19.26
C ALA A 223 23.71 34.53 -20.63
N THR A 224 24.19 33.54 -21.41
CA THR A 224 24.77 33.82 -22.74
C THR A 224 23.70 34.34 -23.69
N LEU A 225 22.52 33.72 -23.76
CA LEU A 225 21.45 34.16 -24.64
C LEU A 225 20.94 35.58 -24.28
N ARG A 226 20.91 35.96 -23.03
CA ARG A 226 20.56 37.32 -22.59
C ARG A 226 21.52 38.36 -23.14
N THR A 227 22.80 38.09 -23.31
CA THR A 227 23.76 39.00 -23.93
C THR A 227 23.50 39.14 -25.45
N LEU A 228 22.87 38.13 -26.05
CA LEU A 228 22.56 38.06 -27.48
C LEU A 228 21.06 38.31 -27.78
N GLU A 229 20.26 38.71 -26.78
CA GLU A 229 18.82 38.81 -26.90
C GLU A 229 18.36 39.73 -28.08
N HIS A 230 19.12 40.76 -28.37
CA HIS A 230 18.87 41.65 -29.47
C HIS A 230 19.00 41.01 -30.88
N LEU A 231 19.60 39.81 -30.95
CA LEU A 231 19.73 39.00 -32.20
C LEU A 231 18.73 37.82 -32.23
N LEU A 232 17.99 37.60 -31.16
CA LEU A 232 17.07 36.46 -31.06
C LEU A 232 15.69 36.80 -31.62
N PRO A 233 14.95 35.81 -32.14
CA PRO A 233 13.58 35.98 -32.63
C PRO A 233 12.54 36.16 -31.51
N ALA A 234 12.88 35.89 -30.25
CA ALA A 234 12.03 36.01 -29.08
C ALA A 234 12.88 36.34 -27.84
N ARG A 235 12.24 36.80 -26.78
CA ARG A 235 12.90 37.06 -25.50
C ARG A 235 13.39 35.74 -24.88
N VAL A 236 14.52 35.76 -24.15
CA VAL A 236 15.10 34.58 -23.55
C VAL A 236 14.12 33.88 -22.60
N ASP A 237 13.32 34.64 -21.85
CA ASP A 237 12.35 34.13 -20.93
C ASP A 237 11.15 33.41 -21.60
N ASP A 238 10.91 33.71 -22.88
CA ASP A 238 9.82 33.15 -23.70
C ASP A 238 10.29 31.97 -24.59
N LEU A 239 11.56 31.58 -24.54
CA LEU A 239 12.12 30.53 -25.40
C LEU A 239 11.71 29.10 -24.97
N LEU A 240 11.53 28.87 -23.67
CA LEU A 240 11.07 27.57 -23.20
C LEU A 240 9.65 27.30 -23.72
N GLY A 241 9.42 26.09 -24.26
CA GLY A 241 8.17 25.71 -24.92
C GLY A 241 8.07 26.15 -26.39
N GLN A 242 9.05 26.93 -26.90
CA GLN A 242 9.11 27.24 -28.32
C GLN A 242 9.90 26.18 -29.09
N SER A 243 9.52 25.90 -30.33
CA SER A 243 10.32 25.01 -31.16
C SER A 243 11.64 25.70 -31.55
N ILE A 244 12.73 24.90 -31.56
CA ILE A 244 14.04 25.39 -32.05
C ILE A 244 14.01 25.86 -33.48
N ASP A 245 12.97 25.58 -34.23
CA ASP A 245 12.75 26.05 -35.60
C ASP A 245 12.82 27.58 -35.72
N ILE A 246 12.45 28.33 -34.68
CA ILE A 246 12.51 29.78 -34.64
C ILE A 246 13.93 30.33 -34.83
N PHE A 247 14.97 29.55 -34.57
CA PHE A 247 16.38 29.91 -34.73
C PHE A 247 16.91 29.62 -36.13
N HIS A 248 16.14 28.92 -36.98
CA HIS A 248 16.63 28.39 -38.25
C HIS A 248 15.87 28.97 -39.43
N LYS A 249 16.59 29.44 -40.47
CA LYS A 249 16.00 29.90 -41.71
C LYS A 249 15.34 28.78 -42.51
N ASP A 250 15.90 27.58 -42.45
CA ASP A 250 15.33 26.35 -43.02
C ASP A 250 15.20 25.26 -41.95
N PRO A 251 14.10 25.19 -41.24
CA PRO A 251 13.87 24.21 -40.20
C PRO A 251 13.84 22.75 -40.71
N SER A 252 13.56 22.58 -42.01
CA SER A 252 13.44 21.21 -42.58
C SER A 252 14.76 20.43 -42.53
N HIS A 253 15.89 21.12 -42.68
CA HIS A 253 17.21 20.53 -42.58
C HIS A 253 17.47 20.02 -41.13
N GLN A 254 17.18 20.87 -40.14
CA GLN A 254 17.39 20.51 -38.71
C GLN A 254 16.46 19.39 -38.27
N ARG A 255 15.18 19.46 -38.68
CA ARG A 255 14.22 18.40 -38.39
C ARG A 255 14.68 17.04 -38.94
N ARG A 256 15.16 16.99 -40.18
CA ARG A 256 15.67 15.77 -40.80
C ARG A 256 16.94 15.27 -40.12
N LEU A 257 17.85 16.17 -39.70
CA LEU A 257 19.06 15.79 -38.97
C LEU A 257 18.74 15.17 -37.63
N LEU A 258 17.87 15.83 -36.85
CA LEU A 258 17.55 15.44 -35.48
C LEU A 258 16.53 14.30 -35.38
N SER A 259 15.83 13.97 -36.48
CA SER A 259 14.87 12.87 -36.48
C SER A 259 15.52 11.48 -36.49
N ASP A 260 16.79 11.38 -36.86
CA ASP A 260 17.54 10.12 -36.85
C ASP A 260 18.68 10.19 -35.82
N PRO A 261 18.61 9.42 -34.71
CA PRO A 261 19.67 9.37 -33.71
C PRO A 261 21.06 9.01 -34.25
N ASN A 262 21.13 8.32 -35.39
CA ASN A 262 22.41 7.93 -36.02
C ASN A 262 23.16 9.13 -36.60
N ASN A 263 22.47 10.27 -36.82
CA ASN A 263 23.10 11.53 -37.23
C ASN A 263 23.80 12.26 -36.09
N LEU A 264 23.67 11.76 -34.85
CA LEU A 264 24.22 12.39 -33.65
C LEU A 264 25.40 11.59 -33.11
N PRO A 265 26.48 12.23 -32.54
CA PRO A 265 26.59 13.66 -32.32
C PRO A 265 26.90 14.43 -33.61
N HIS A 266 26.30 15.61 -33.77
CA HIS A 266 26.57 16.50 -34.90
C HIS A 266 27.11 17.85 -34.41
N GLY A 267 28.19 18.30 -35.04
CA GLY A 267 28.80 19.59 -34.74
C GLY A 267 28.67 20.54 -35.91
N ALA A 268 28.18 21.75 -35.66
CA ALA A 268 28.09 22.82 -36.65
C ALA A 268 28.54 24.16 -36.05
N LYS A 269 29.10 25.03 -36.89
CA LYS A 269 29.28 26.43 -36.56
C LYS A 269 28.05 27.16 -37.05
N ILE A 270 27.41 27.92 -36.15
CA ILE A 270 26.26 28.77 -36.49
C ILE A 270 26.68 30.24 -36.39
N GLN A 271 26.19 31.07 -37.31
CA GLN A 271 26.38 32.48 -37.26
C GLN A 271 25.10 33.16 -36.83
N LEU A 272 25.18 33.99 -35.80
CA LEU A 272 24.07 34.74 -35.24
C LEU A 272 24.42 36.24 -35.35
N GLY A 273 23.93 36.95 -36.35
CA GLY A 273 24.40 38.27 -36.63
C GLY A 273 25.90 38.30 -36.98
N ASP A 274 26.68 39.13 -36.28
CA ASP A 274 28.14 39.23 -36.42
C ASP A 274 28.93 38.25 -35.49
N GLN A 275 28.21 37.42 -34.73
CA GLN A 275 28.80 36.44 -33.81
C GLN A 275 28.84 35.02 -34.43
N THR A 276 29.91 34.27 -34.17
CA THR A 276 30.08 32.88 -34.65
C THR A 276 30.29 31.91 -33.50
#